data_d1ec360a891ee946dfe01d4631765663
#
_entry.id   d1ec360a891ee946dfe01d4631765663
#
_cell.length_a   1.000
_cell.length_b   1.000
_cell.length_c   1.000
_cell.angle_alpha   90.00
_cell.angle_beta   90.00
_cell.angle_gamma   90.00
#
_symmetry.space_group_name_H-M   'P 1'
#
loop_
_entity.id
_entity.type
_entity.pdbx_description
1 polymer ?
#
loop_
_entity_poly.entity_id
_entity_poly.type
_entity_poly.pdbx_seq_one_letter_code
_entity_poly.pdbx_strand_id
1 'polypeptide(L)'
;RTVGTFYVFLFVATAILKLPIQALAPEGTLDQAANGDGVALFLVDTWVILGLAIGSIGVALWVASRNVAEASVLVWTVIGLELIWGIFSDIYQIVRGHPIEKIIIWVVIHVLFITTGILALRSTRN
;
A
#
# COMPACT_ATOMS: atom_id res chain seq x y z
N ARG A 1 -14.85 3.85 -1.64
CA ARG A 1 -14.71 2.76 -2.64
C ARG A 1 -13.40 2.91 -3.42
N THR A 2 -13.07 4.09 -3.95
CA THR A 2 -11.86 4.31 -4.76
C THR A 2 -10.59 3.82 -4.07
N VAL A 3 -10.36 4.19 -2.81
CA VAL A 3 -9.18 3.75 -2.04
C VAL A 3 -9.17 2.23 -1.86
N GLY A 4 -10.32 1.63 -1.51
CA GLY A 4 -10.44 0.17 -1.37
C GLY A 4 -10.14 -0.57 -2.68
N THR A 5 -10.65 -0.07 -3.81
CA THR A 5 -10.35 -0.64 -5.14
C THR A 5 -8.86 -0.56 -5.48
N PHE A 6 -8.23 0.58 -5.17
CA PHE A 6 -6.79 0.74 -5.38
C PHE A 6 -5.97 -0.25 -4.53
N TYR A 7 -6.33 -0.46 -3.28
CA TYR A 7 -5.66 -1.44 -2.41
C TYR A 7 -5.84 -2.88 -2.90
N VAL A 8 -7.01 -3.23 -3.42
CA VAL A 8 -7.22 -4.53 -4.07
C VAL A 8 -6.37 -4.65 -5.33
N PHE A 9 -6.25 -3.58 -6.12
CA PHE A 9 -5.34 -3.55 -7.26
C PHE A 9 -3.88 -3.73 -6.83
N LEU A 10 -3.43 -3.04 -5.77
CA LEU A 10 -2.08 -3.22 -5.22
C LEU A 10 -1.83 -4.66 -4.75
N PHE A 11 -2.83 -5.31 -4.14
CA PHE A 11 -2.73 -6.72 -3.81
C PHE A 11 -2.44 -7.58 -5.05
N VAL A 12 -3.20 -7.41 -6.12
CA VAL A 12 -2.99 -8.16 -7.37
C VAL A 12 -1.60 -7.88 -7.93
N ALA A 13 -1.21 -6.62 -8.00
CA ALA A 13 0.11 -6.20 -8.51
C ALA A 13 1.26 -6.77 -7.67
N THR A 14 1.10 -6.84 -6.35
CA THR A 14 2.16 -7.21 -5.39
C THR A 14 2.23 -8.72 -5.19
N ALA A 15 1.12 -9.33 -4.78
CA ALA A 15 1.10 -10.74 -4.36
C ALA A 15 0.99 -11.70 -5.56
N ILE A 16 0.23 -11.33 -6.60
CA ILE A 16 -0.02 -12.21 -7.75
C ILE A 16 0.99 -11.94 -8.85
N LEU A 17 1.08 -10.70 -9.33
CA LEU A 17 1.94 -10.33 -10.46
C LEU A 17 3.39 -10.04 -10.06
N LYS A 18 3.68 -9.86 -8.77
CA LYS A 18 5.02 -9.57 -8.22
C LYS A 18 5.72 -8.38 -8.89
N LEU A 19 4.94 -7.40 -9.39
CA LEU A 19 5.46 -6.24 -10.12
C LEU A 19 6.48 -5.41 -9.32
N PRO A 20 6.30 -5.16 -7.99
CA PRO A 20 7.29 -4.43 -7.23
C PRO A 20 8.64 -5.14 -7.17
N ILE A 21 8.65 -6.48 -7.08
CA ILE A 21 9.90 -7.25 -7.07
C ILE A 21 10.59 -7.13 -8.42
N GLN A 22 9.86 -7.27 -9.53
CA GLN A 22 10.41 -7.12 -10.87
C GLN A 22 10.99 -5.73 -11.14
N ALA A 23 10.39 -4.68 -10.54
CA ALA A 23 10.77 -3.29 -10.77
C ALA A 23 11.86 -2.78 -9.82
N LEU A 24 11.92 -3.29 -8.58
CA LEU A 24 12.71 -2.70 -7.49
C LEU A 24 13.80 -3.63 -6.95
N ALA A 25 13.63 -4.95 -7.05
CA ALA A 25 14.63 -5.90 -6.60
C ALA A 25 15.76 -6.07 -7.63
N PRO A 26 16.93 -6.56 -7.22
CA PRO A 26 17.98 -6.92 -8.16
C PRO A 26 17.50 -7.89 -9.24
N GLU A 27 18.06 -7.76 -10.45
CA GLU A 27 17.75 -8.64 -11.56
C GLU A 27 18.00 -10.12 -11.17
N GLY A 28 17.09 -11.00 -11.58
CA GLY A 28 17.17 -12.42 -11.24
C GLY A 28 16.66 -12.81 -9.86
N THR A 29 16.16 -11.88 -9.03
CA THR A 29 15.67 -12.19 -7.67
C THR A 29 14.58 -13.27 -7.68
N LEU A 30 13.65 -13.25 -8.65
CA LEU A 30 12.59 -14.26 -8.74
C LEU A 30 13.16 -15.65 -9.09
N ASP A 31 14.15 -15.71 -9.97
CA ASP A 31 14.80 -16.96 -10.35
C ASP A 31 15.64 -17.51 -9.20
N GLN A 32 16.36 -16.63 -8.46
CA GLN A 32 17.10 -17.01 -7.25
C GLN A 32 16.15 -17.58 -6.18
N ALA A 33 15.00 -16.95 -5.95
CA ALA A 33 13.99 -17.46 -5.04
C ALA A 33 13.44 -18.82 -5.50
N ALA A 34 13.16 -18.98 -6.79
CA ALA A 34 12.70 -20.26 -7.37
C ALA A 34 13.74 -21.38 -7.22
N ASN A 35 15.03 -21.03 -7.22
CA ASN A 35 16.14 -21.96 -7.00
C ASN A 35 16.50 -22.18 -5.52
N GLY A 36 15.71 -21.62 -4.59
CA GLY A 36 15.84 -21.86 -3.16
C GLY A 36 16.84 -20.94 -2.44
N ASP A 37 17.26 -19.83 -3.05
CA ASP A 37 18.03 -18.80 -2.33
C ASP A 37 17.21 -18.21 -1.19
N GLY A 38 17.69 -18.36 0.05
CA GLY A 38 16.92 -18.03 1.25
C GLY A 38 16.62 -16.52 1.39
N VAL A 39 17.53 -15.65 0.94
CA VAL A 39 17.37 -14.20 1.01
C VAL A 39 16.36 -13.73 -0.05
N ALA A 40 16.48 -14.23 -1.26
CA ALA A 40 15.56 -13.93 -2.35
C ALA A 40 14.15 -14.45 -2.03
N LEU A 41 14.04 -15.66 -1.46
CA LEU A 41 12.77 -16.24 -1.02
C LEU A 41 12.11 -15.39 0.06
N PHE A 42 12.86 -15.01 1.10
CA PHE A 42 12.36 -14.13 2.16
C PHE A 42 11.86 -12.79 1.62
N LEU A 43 12.58 -12.19 0.66
CA LEU A 43 12.16 -10.95 0.03
C LEU A 43 10.83 -11.13 -0.72
N VAL A 44 10.71 -12.18 -1.53
CA VAL A 44 9.48 -12.48 -2.30
C VAL A 44 8.31 -12.72 -1.36
N ASP A 45 8.49 -13.54 -0.33
CA ASP A 45 7.44 -13.87 0.64
C ASP A 45 6.99 -12.63 1.42
N THR A 46 7.93 -11.77 1.82
CA THR A 46 7.61 -10.50 2.50
C THR A 46 6.70 -9.62 1.64
N TRP A 47 6.99 -9.49 0.35
CA TRP A 47 6.15 -8.73 -0.57
C TRP A 47 4.78 -9.36 -0.79
N VAL A 48 4.70 -10.68 -0.85
CA VAL A 48 3.41 -11.40 -0.95
C VAL A 48 2.57 -11.16 0.30
N ILE A 49 3.16 -11.30 1.50
CA ILE A 49 2.46 -11.08 2.78
C ILE A 49 1.99 -9.62 2.88
N LEU A 50 2.84 -8.66 2.49
CA LEU A 50 2.47 -7.25 2.43
C LEU A 50 1.28 -7.01 1.49
N GLY A 51 1.31 -7.59 0.30
CA GLY A 51 0.20 -7.51 -0.66
C GLY A 51 -1.10 -8.08 -0.09
N LEU A 52 -1.05 -9.21 0.61
CA LEU A 52 -2.22 -9.81 1.29
C LEU A 52 -2.79 -8.87 2.37
N ALA A 53 -1.93 -8.25 3.18
CA ALA A 53 -2.35 -7.30 4.21
C ALA A 53 -3.04 -6.07 3.59
N ILE A 54 -2.44 -5.48 2.56
CA ILE A 54 -3.00 -4.34 1.82
C ILE A 54 -4.34 -4.72 1.17
N GLY A 55 -4.43 -5.88 0.54
CA GLY A 55 -5.66 -6.38 -0.06
C GLY A 55 -6.79 -6.57 0.94
N SER A 56 -6.47 -7.10 2.13
CA SER A 56 -7.44 -7.27 3.22
C SER A 56 -8.01 -5.93 3.68
N ILE A 57 -7.15 -4.91 3.84
CA ILE A 57 -7.58 -3.54 4.15
C ILE A 57 -8.46 -2.99 3.02
N GLY A 58 -8.09 -3.25 1.75
CA GLY A 58 -8.86 -2.83 0.58
C GLY A 58 -10.28 -3.39 0.59
N VAL A 59 -10.44 -4.68 0.86
CA VAL A 59 -11.75 -5.34 1.00
C VAL A 59 -12.54 -4.74 2.17
N ALA A 60 -11.91 -4.56 3.33
CA ALA A 60 -12.54 -3.95 4.50
C ALA A 60 -13.06 -2.53 4.19
N LEU A 61 -12.26 -1.69 3.51
CA LEU A 61 -12.68 -0.36 3.06
C LEU A 61 -13.84 -0.42 2.05
N TRP A 62 -13.86 -1.43 1.21
CA TRP A 62 -14.93 -1.61 0.23
C TRP A 62 -16.26 -1.92 0.92
N VAL A 63 -16.24 -2.80 1.91
CA VAL A 63 -17.40 -3.12 2.75
C VAL A 63 -17.81 -1.88 3.56
N ALA A 64 -16.87 -1.24 4.23
CA ALA A 64 -17.07 -0.04 5.05
C ALA A 64 -17.65 1.15 4.26
N SER A 65 -17.38 1.22 2.95
CA SER A 65 -17.92 2.28 2.09
C SER A 65 -19.45 2.31 1.95
N ARG A 66 -20.14 1.28 2.45
CA ARG A 66 -21.60 1.22 2.51
C ARG A 66 -22.17 2.08 3.64
N ASN A 67 -21.42 2.18 4.76
CA ASN A 67 -21.78 3.02 5.90
C ASN A 67 -20.51 3.61 6.55
N VAL A 68 -20.07 4.74 6.04
CA VAL A 68 -18.82 5.41 6.48
C VAL A 68 -18.93 5.90 7.93
N ALA A 69 -20.13 6.28 8.39
CA ALA A 69 -20.33 6.76 9.75
C ALA A 69 -19.99 5.68 10.79
N GLU A 70 -20.48 4.46 10.58
CA GLU A 70 -20.18 3.31 11.45
C GLU A 70 -18.73 2.82 11.30
N ALA A 71 -18.13 3.02 10.12
CA ALA A 71 -16.78 2.59 9.80
C ALA A 71 -15.72 3.69 10.06
N SER A 72 -16.06 4.76 10.79
CA SER A 72 -15.14 5.90 11.00
C SER A 72 -13.79 5.50 11.61
N VAL A 73 -13.78 4.53 12.53
CA VAL A 73 -12.54 4.01 13.13
C VAL A 73 -11.64 3.39 12.06
N LEU A 74 -12.19 2.59 11.14
CA LEU A 74 -11.41 2.01 10.05
C LEU A 74 -10.83 3.09 9.14
N VAL A 75 -11.60 4.13 8.82
CA VAL A 75 -11.12 5.24 7.99
C VAL A 75 -9.97 5.98 8.68
N TRP A 76 -10.08 6.27 9.99
CA TRP A 76 -8.99 6.86 10.76
C TRP A 76 -7.76 5.96 10.83
N THR A 77 -7.94 4.65 10.97
CA THR A 77 -6.83 3.68 10.96
C THR A 77 -6.09 3.74 9.63
N VAL A 78 -6.81 3.78 8.51
CA VAL A 78 -6.18 3.88 7.19
C VAL A 78 -5.46 5.21 7.01
N ILE A 79 -6.06 6.34 7.44
CA ILE A 79 -5.36 7.64 7.43
C ILE A 79 -4.04 7.56 8.23
N GLY A 80 -4.06 6.93 9.40
CA GLY A 80 -2.85 6.70 10.22
C GLY A 80 -1.81 5.84 9.49
N LEU A 81 -2.23 4.78 8.81
CA LEU A 81 -1.34 3.94 7.99
C LEU A 81 -0.73 4.71 6.83
N GLU A 82 -1.51 5.52 6.12
CA GLU A 82 -1.01 6.35 5.03
C GLU A 82 0.01 7.41 5.50
N LEU A 83 -0.18 7.96 6.72
CA LEU A 83 0.77 8.89 7.31
C LEU A 83 2.07 8.18 7.73
N ILE A 84 1.94 7.10 8.51
CA ILE A 84 3.10 6.46 9.15
C ILE A 84 3.81 5.55 8.15
N TRP A 85 3.10 4.70 7.46
CA TRP A 85 3.70 3.76 6.53
C TRP A 85 3.92 4.36 5.14
N GLY A 86 2.97 5.18 4.64
CA GLY A 86 3.13 5.87 3.37
C GLY A 86 4.13 7.02 3.47
N ILE A 87 3.69 8.17 3.94
CA ILE A 87 4.48 9.42 3.91
C ILE A 87 5.82 9.30 4.65
N PHE A 88 5.83 8.72 5.86
CA PHE A 88 7.07 8.57 6.62
C PHE A 88 8.06 7.62 5.93
N SER A 89 7.58 6.52 5.35
CA SER A 89 8.41 5.59 4.58
C SER A 89 9.02 6.25 3.35
N ASP A 90 8.24 7.06 2.63
CA ASP A 90 8.71 7.78 1.45
C ASP A 90 9.80 8.79 1.81
N ILE A 91 9.60 9.57 2.90
CA ILE A 91 10.61 10.49 3.41
C ILE A 91 11.88 9.74 3.81
N TYR A 92 11.73 8.60 4.51
CA TYR A 92 12.87 7.76 4.88
C TYR A 92 13.66 7.29 3.65
N GLN A 93 12.99 6.85 2.59
CA GLN A 93 13.65 6.43 1.35
C GLN A 93 14.42 7.59 0.69
N ILE A 94 13.83 8.80 0.65
CA ILE A 94 14.50 10.00 0.13
C ILE A 94 15.76 10.31 0.94
N VAL A 95 15.67 10.28 2.27
CA VAL A 95 16.83 10.52 3.16
C VAL A 95 17.91 9.45 2.96
N ARG A 96 17.54 8.22 2.60
CA ARG A 96 18.47 7.12 2.26
C ARG A 96 19.08 7.25 0.87
N GLY A 97 18.76 8.29 0.10
CA GLY A 97 19.33 8.56 -1.20
C GLY A 97 18.64 7.89 -2.38
N HIS A 98 17.42 7.35 -2.19
CA HIS A 98 16.63 6.87 -3.32
C HIS A 98 16.18 8.02 -4.22
N PRO A 99 16.07 7.82 -5.54
CA PRO A 99 15.69 8.86 -6.50
C PRO A 99 14.30 9.42 -6.20
N ILE A 100 14.22 10.73 -5.94
CA ILE A 100 12.97 11.42 -5.56
C ILE A 100 11.89 11.29 -6.65
N GLU A 101 12.29 11.26 -7.92
CA GLU A 101 11.37 11.12 -9.06
C GLU A 101 10.60 9.80 -9.06
N LYS A 102 11.13 8.75 -8.41
CA LYS A 102 10.45 7.47 -8.27
C LYS A 102 9.51 7.45 -7.05
N ILE A 103 9.76 8.30 -6.07
CA ILE A 103 9.04 8.31 -4.78
C ILE A 103 7.91 9.33 -4.81
N ILE A 104 8.08 10.47 -5.47
CA ILE A 104 7.12 11.58 -5.43
C ILE A 104 5.70 11.18 -5.84
N ILE A 105 5.56 10.24 -6.76
CA ILE A 105 4.25 9.74 -7.16
C ILE A 105 3.51 9.05 -6.00
N TRP A 106 4.24 8.32 -5.17
CA TRP A 106 3.68 7.64 -3.99
C TRP A 106 3.26 8.65 -2.93
N VAL A 107 4.09 9.67 -2.67
CA VAL A 107 3.72 10.78 -1.77
C VAL A 107 2.40 11.42 -2.20
N VAL A 108 2.22 11.69 -3.50
CA VAL A 108 0.97 12.25 -4.03
C VAL A 108 -0.21 11.30 -3.80
N ILE A 109 -0.04 10.01 -4.04
CA ILE A 109 -1.08 8.99 -3.81
C ILE A 109 -1.47 8.95 -2.33
N HIS A 110 -0.51 8.93 -1.40
CA HIS A 110 -0.78 8.92 0.04
C HIS A 110 -1.53 10.17 0.48
N VAL A 111 -1.13 11.36 0.01
CA VAL A 111 -1.84 12.63 0.30
C VAL A 111 -3.28 12.60 -0.23
N LEU A 112 -3.51 12.08 -1.43
CA LEU A 112 -4.85 11.92 -2.00
C LEU A 112 -5.72 10.99 -1.15
N PHE A 113 -5.17 9.88 -0.65
CA PHE A 113 -5.91 8.94 0.19
C PHE A 113 -6.27 9.53 1.54
N ILE A 114 -5.33 10.21 2.20
CA ILE A 114 -5.58 10.94 3.45
C ILE A 114 -6.68 11.96 3.25
N THR A 115 -6.58 12.79 2.20
CA THR A 115 -7.56 13.83 1.89
C THR A 115 -8.95 13.23 1.63
N THR A 116 -9.01 12.16 0.83
CA THR A 116 -10.27 11.47 0.54
C THR A 116 -10.89 10.87 1.80
N GLY A 117 -10.09 10.29 2.69
CA GLY A 117 -10.55 9.78 3.98
C GLY A 117 -11.13 10.88 4.88
N ILE A 118 -10.45 12.01 5.00
CA ILE A 118 -10.91 13.17 5.78
C ILE A 118 -12.22 13.74 5.22
N LEU A 119 -12.34 13.86 3.89
CA LEU A 119 -13.55 14.34 3.25
C LEU A 119 -14.73 13.39 3.48
N ALA A 120 -14.50 12.07 3.38
CA ALA A 120 -15.52 11.07 3.67
C ALA A 120 -16.02 11.18 5.13
N LEU A 121 -15.13 11.36 6.11
CA LEU A 121 -15.51 11.54 7.51
C LEU A 121 -16.28 12.84 7.76
N ARG A 122 -15.95 13.92 7.06
CA ARG A 122 -16.69 15.19 7.16
C ARG A 122 -18.10 15.10 6.60
N SER A 123 -18.28 14.40 5.48
CA SER A 123 -19.59 14.24 4.84
C SER A 123 -20.60 13.46 5.67
N THR A 124 -20.17 12.70 6.67
CA THR A 124 -21.04 11.94 7.57
C THR A 124 -21.48 12.71 8.81
N ARG A 125 -20.93 13.91 9.03
CA ARG A 125 -21.24 14.75 10.20
C ARG A 125 -22.29 15.84 9.89
N ASN A 126 -22.63 16.01 8.62
CA ASN A 126 -23.67 16.91 8.14
C ASN A 126 -24.95 16.13 7.79
#